data_2f09435c3cfbd8aaed4a76568cd16c1b
#
_entry.id   2f09435c3cfbd8aaed4a76568cd16c1b
#
_cell.length_a   1.000
_cell.length_b   1.000
_cell.length_c   1.000
_cell.angle_alpha   90.00
_cell.angle_beta   90.00
_cell.angle_gamma   90.00
#
_symmetry.space_group_name_H-M   'P 1'
#
loop_
_entity.id
_entity.type
_entity.pdbx_description
1 polymer ?
#
loop_
_entity_poly.entity_id
_entity_poly.type
_entity_poly.pdbx_seq_one_letter_code
_entity_poly.pdbx_strand_id
1 'polypeptide(L)'
;MGWNPVMNFAPLPLRSTLDLYKRQAQELLDAHRSGDSRAIQILHEHHPRFLDTKIPWLPKNMPESEIRSAALELDDARLAIARCYDFKDWAALEEHVQGVFRDDSPVLRFESAVEAVIAGDVAALKSSLHANPELLRARSTRVTHFDPPVHRATLLHYVAANGVEGYHQKTPRNAVEIAKTLLEAGAEVDALADMYGGHYATLPMLVSSCHPAKAGVQVALVDTLVDFGAAVEARGSAKWSSPLMTALAFGYRDAAEALVRRGARVDSIAAAAGLGRLVDAARMLTTADPLSRHRALALAAQHGHLDIVRLLLDAGEDPNRYNPDGNHAHSTPLHQAVWAGHGAVAQLLVERGARLDIQDTIYRGTPLGWAEYGGRTDIATYLRAHGARTTAELEE
;
A
#
# COMPACT_ATOMS: atom_id res chain seq x y z
N MET A 1 -0.51 -1.91 -5.78
CA MET A 1 -1.58 -1.36 -6.64
C MET A 1 -1.86 0.03 -6.15
N GLY A 2 -1.59 1.06 -6.96
CA GLY A 2 -1.94 2.42 -6.60
C GLY A 2 -3.45 2.56 -6.61
N TRP A 3 -4.01 3.00 -5.54
CA TRP A 3 -5.37 3.48 -5.46
C TRP A 3 -5.56 4.51 -6.59
N ASN A 4 -6.41 4.20 -7.56
CA ASN A 4 -6.79 5.13 -8.62
C ASN A 4 -8.14 5.69 -8.20
N PRO A 5 -8.22 6.92 -7.66
CA PRO A 5 -9.49 7.51 -7.35
C PRO A 5 -10.14 7.92 -8.66
N VAL A 6 -10.87 7.00 -9.29
CA VAL A 6 -11.80 7.35 -10.36
C VAL A 6 -13.04 7.90 -9.70
N MET A 7 -12.88 8.99 -8.98
CA MET A 7 -14.02 9.81 -8.56
C MET A 7 -13.64 11.27 -8.37
N ASN A 8 -14.31 12.13 -9.08
CA ASN A 8 -14.35 13.56 -8.83
C ASN A 8 -15.22 13.93 -7.61
N PHE A 9 -15.09 13.18 -6.50
CA PHE A 9 -15.27 13.78 -5.21
C PHE A 9 -13.91 14.33 -4.81
N ALA A 10 -13.65 15.58 -5.18
CA ALA A 10 -12.52 16.28 -4.60
C ALA A 10 -12.66 16.15 -3.07
N PRO A 11 -11.60 15.75 -2.35
CA PRO A 11 -11.65 15.72 -0.90
C PRO A 11 -12.18 17.07 -0.41
N LEU A 12 -13.20 17.03 0.43
CA LEU A 12 -13.76 18.26 0.97
C LEU A 12 -12.69 18.94 1.84
N PRO A 13 -12.62 20.29 1.83
CA PRO A 13 -11.74 21.02 2.71
C PRO A 13 -11.94 20.62 4.18
N LEU A 14 -10.90 20.70 4.97
CA LEU A 14 -10.90 20.31 6.39
C LEU A 14 -12.11 20.86 7.18
N ARG A 15 -12.47 22.12 6.94
CA ARG A 15 -13.65 22.75 7.57
C ARG A 15 -14.92 22.67 6.70
N SER A 16 -15.21 21.50 6.15
CA SER A 16 -16.49 21.27 5.47
C SER A 16 -17.59 20.96 6.47
N THR A 17 -18.74 21.62 6.30
CA THR A 17 -19.87 21.44 7.20
C THR A 17 -20.53 20.06 7.03
N LEU A 18 -21.15 19.53 8.07
CA LEU A 18 -21.86 18.27 7.99
C LEU A 18 -22.95 18.28 6.91
N ASP A 19 -23.53 19.44 6.59
CA ASP A 19 -24.54 19.56 5.54
C ASP A 19 -23.98 19.35 4.11
N LEU A 20 -22.67 19.55 3.91
CA LEU A 20 -22.02 19.16 2.65
C LEU A 20 -21.96 17.65 2.49
N TYR A 21 -21.59 16.93 3.54
CA TYR A 21 -21.58 15.46 3.54
C TYR A 21 -22.99 14.87 3.41
N LYS A 22 -24.00 15.49 4.07
CA LYS A 22 -25.41 15.08 3.93
C LYS A 22 -25.88 15.25 2.49
N ARG A 23 -25.50 16.35 1.83
CA ARG A 23 -25.81 16.56 0.38
C ARG A 23 -25.14 15.51 -0.49
N GLN A 24 -23.86 15.22 -0.29
CA GLN A 24 -23.17 14.15 -1.04
C GLN A 24 -23.87 12.80 -0.87
N ALA A 25 -24.33 12.45 0.34
CA ALA A 25 -25.06 11.21 0.57
C ALA A 25 -26.42 11.20 -0.16
N GLN A 26 -27.15 12.30 -0.16
CA GLN A 26 -28.41 12.41 -0.91
C GLN A 26 -28.17 12.33 -2.42
N GLU A 27 -27.17 13.05 -2.94
CA GLU A 27 -26.79 13.02 -4.35
C GLU A 27 -26.36 11.61 -4.78
N LEU A 28 -25.61 10.88 -3.94
CA LEU A 28 -25.23 9.50 -4.21
C LEU A 28 -26.46 8.59 -4.30
N LEU A 29 -27.42 8.71 -3.38
CA LEU A 29 -28.64 7.93 -3.40
C LEU A 29 -29.50 8.21 -4.63
N ASP A 30 -29.66 9.48 -4.99
CA ASP A 30 -30.44 9.90 -6.15
C ASP A 30 -29.77 9.47 -7.48
N ALA A 31 -28.44 9.56 -7.56
CA ALA A 31 -27.66 9.06 -8.68
C ALA A 31 -27.74 7.52 -8.80
N HIS A 32 -27.70 6.77 -7.71
CA HIS A 32 -27.93 5.33 -7.73
C HIS A 32 -29.33 4.98 -8.26
N ARG A 33 -30.38 5.66 -7.77
CA ARG A 33 -31.76 5.47 -8.24
C ARG A 33 -31.97 5.78 -9.71
N SER A 34 -31.19 6.73 -10.25
CA SER A 34 -31.18 7.04 -11.70
C SER A 34 -30.29 6.09 -12.52
N GLY A 35 -29.54 5.19 -11.87
CA GLY A 35 -28.65 4.24 -12.52
C GLY A 35 -27.33 4.84 -13.03
N ASP A 36 -26.85 5.93 -12.41
CA ASP A 36 -25.55 6.53 -12.73
C ASP A 36 -24.41 5.55 -12.41
N SER A 37 -23.57 5.26 -13.39
CA SER A 37 -22.48 4.28 -13.25
C SER A 37 -21.42 4.68 -12.23
N ARG A 38 -21.23 5.99 -11.99
CA ARG A 38 -20.28 6.47 -10.98
C ARG A 38 -20.81 6.21 -9.57
N ALA A 39 -22.11 6.42 -9.35
CA ALA A 39 -22.73 6.10 -8.07
C ALA A 39 -22.65 4.59 -7.77
N ILE A 40 -22.84 3.75 -8.79
CA ILE A 40 -22.70 2.30 -8.66
C ILE A 40 -21.26 1.92 -8.31
N GLN A 41 -20.28 2.52 -8.95
CA GLN A 41 -18.86 2.30 -8.65
C GLN A 41 -18.52 2.73 -7.21
N ILE A 42 -19.00 3.88 -6.73
CA ILE A 42 -18.81 4.34 -5.34
C ILE A 42 -19.31 3.31 -4.34
N LEU A 43 -20.54 2.87 -4.56
CA LEU A 43 -21.18 1.89 -3.69
C LEU A 43 -20.41 0.56 -3.72
N HIS A 44 -19.96 0.13 -4.90
CA HIS A 44 -19.17 -1.09 -5.06
C HIS A 44 -17.85 -1.05 -4.31
N GLU A 45 -17.16 0.10 -4.32
CA GLU A 45 -15.84 0.27 -3.71
C GLU A 45 -15.88 0.57 -2.21
N HIS A 46 -16.98 1.15 -1.70
CA HIS A 46 -17.00 1.67 -0.34
C HIS A 46 -18.13 1.12 0.54
N HIS A 47 -19.21 0.58 -0.02
CA HIS A 47 -20.29 0.06 0.80
C HIS A 47 -20.05 -1.40 1.20
N PRO A 48 -20.06 -1.77 2.51
CA PRO A 48 -19.69 -3.12 2.99
C PRO A 48 -20.48 -4.27 2.38
N ARG A 49 -21.73 -4.02 2.00
CA ARG A 49 -22.59 -5.01 1.33
C ARG A 49 -21.98 -5.53 0.02
N PHE A 50 -21.19 -4.70 -0.66
CA PHE A 50 -20.61 -4.97 -1.97
C PHE A 50 -19.10 -5.26 -1.92
N LEU A 51 -18.50 -5.30 -0.72
CA LEU A 51 -17.11 -5.68 -0.52
C LEU A 51 -16.98 -7.17 -0.20
N ASP A 52 -15.84 -7.76 -0.57
CA ASP A 52 -15.54 -9.15 -0.25
C ASP A 52 -15.46 -9.37 1.27
N THR A 53 -16.03 -10.45 1.75
CA THR A 53 -16.10 -10.75 3.20
C THR A 53 -14.76 -11.22 3.76
N LYS A 54 -13.87 -11.77 2.92
CA LYS A 54 -12.54 -12.27 3.30
C LYS A 54 -11.47 -11.21 3.09
N ILE A 55 -11.70 -10.31 2.12
CA ILE A 55 -10.78 -9.24 1.72
C ILE A 55 -11.55 -7.91 1.75
N PRO A 56 -11.71 -7.29 2.93
CA PRO A 56 -12.67 -6.19 3.14
C PRO A 56 -12.43 -4.89 2.35
N TRP A 57 -11.30 -4.79 1.65
CA TRP A 57 -11.01 -3.66 0.75
C TRP A 57 -11.23 -3.99 -0.72
N LEU A 58 -11.59 -5.24 -1.04
CA LEU A 58 -11.81 -5.68 -2.41
C LEU A 58 -13.31 -5.65 -2.73
N PRO A 59 -13.73 -5.00 -3.81
CA PRO A 59 -15.08 -5.16 -4.33
C PRO A 59 -15.39 -6.63 -4.66
N LYS A 60 -16.60 -7.09 -4.34
CA LYS A 60 -17.06 -8.42 -4.75
C LYS A 60 -17.03 -8.56 -6.26
N ASN A 61 -16.63 -9.73 -6.75
CA ASN A 61 -16.88 -10.07 -8.14
C ASN A 61 -18.38 -10.34 -8.34
N MET A 62 -19.12 -9.31 -8.77
CA MET A 62 -20.57 -9.36 -8.97
C MET A 62 -20.98 -8.47 -10.14
N PRO A 63 -22.09 -8.79 -10.83
CA PRO A 63 -22.59 -7.96 -11.91
C PRO A 63 -23.00 -6.57 -11.42
N GLU A 64 -22.69 -5.53 -12.18
CA GLU A 64 -23.13 -4.17 -11.89
C GLU A 64 -24.66 -4.05 -11.74
N SER A 65 -25.42 -4.90 -12.44
CA SER A 65 -26.88 -4.96 -12.37
C SER A 65 -27.40 -5.30 -10.96
N GLU A 66 -26.66 -6.08 -10.18
CA GLU A 66 -27.04 -6.40 -8.79
C GLU A 66 -26.90 -5.18 -7.88
N ILE A 67 -25.85 -4.38 -8.06
CA ILE A 67 -25.67 -3.14 -7.31
C ILE A 67 -26.73 -2.13 -7.73
N ARG A 68 -26.98 -2.02 -9.04
CA ARG A 68 -27.98 -1.13 -9.64
C ARG A 68 -29.40 -1.41 -9.12
N SER A 69 -29.75 -2.68 -8.95
CA SER A 69 -31.08 -3.10 -8.48
C SER A 69 -31.20 -3.19 -6.95
N ALA A 70 -30.11 -2.94 -6.22
CA ALA A 70 -30.13 -3.03 -4.76
C ALA A 70 -31.05 -1.97 -4.16
N ALA A 71 -31.93 -2.38 -3.25
CA ALA A 71 -32.68 -1.45 -2.43
C ALA A 71 -31.75 -0.79 -1.41
N LEU A 72 -31.53 0.52 -1.56
CA LEU A 72 -30.67 1.33 -0.71
C LEU A 72 -31.49 2.50 -0.14
N GLU A 73 -31.20 2.77 1.13
CA GLU A 73 -31.75 3.90 1.86
C GLU A 73 -30.70 5.00 2.08
N LEU A 74 -31.12 6.12 2.65
CA LEU A 74 -30.20 7.24 2.89
C LEU A 74 -29.03 6.87 3.83
N ASP A 75 -29.27 5.96 4.77
CA ASP A 75 -28.24 5.52 5.70
C ASP A 75 -27.17 4.64 5.02
N ASP A 76 -27.52 3.88 3.97
CA ASP A 76 -26.56 3.17 3.13
C ASP A 76 -25.66 4.16 2.37
N ALA A 77 -26.26 5.21 1.80
CA ALA A 77 -25.50 6.26 1.12
C ALA A 77 -24.61 7.04 2.10
N ARG A 78 -25.09 7.36 3.29
CA ARG A 78 -24.28 7.97 4.36
C ARG A 78 -23.10 7.09 4.75
N LEU A 79 -23.31 5.79 4.90
CA LEU A 79 -22.23 4.84 5.21
C LEU A 79 -21.18 4.80 4.10
N ALA A 80 -21.61 4.74 2.84
CA ALA A 80 -20.70 4.78 1.70
C ALA A 80 -19.88 6.09 1.66
N ILE A 81 -20.51 7.25 1.85
CA ILE A 81 -19.84 8.54 1.92
C ILE A 81 -18.84 8.59 3.09
N ALA A 82 -19.23 8.16 4.30
CA ALA A 82 -18.31 8.12 5.43
C ALA A 82 -17.06 7.29 5.10
N ARG A 83 -17.23 6.15 4.44
CA ARG A 83 -16.13 5.26 4.03
C ARG A 83 -15.29 5.80 2.86
N CYS A 84 -15.84 6.64 1.99
CA CYS A 84 -15.05 7.39 1.01
C CYS A 84 -14.01 8.31 1.67
N TYR A 85 -14.28 8.75 2.89
CA TYR A 85 -13.36 9.53 3.71
C TYR A 85 -12.68 8.68 4.80
N ASP A 86 -12.65 7.36 4.62
CA ASP A 86 -12.04 6.35 5.50
C ASP A 86 -12.60 6.31 6.92
N PHE A 87 -13.74 6.94 7.22
CA PHE A 87 -14.40 6.79 8.51
C PHE A 87 -15.07 5.43 8.64
N LYS A 88 -15.12 4.91 9.86
CA LYS A 88 -15.80 3.66 10.18
C LYS A 88 -17.26 3.68 9.75
N ASP A 89 -17.96 4.75 10.10
CA ASP A 89 -19.37 4.96 9.84
C ASP A 89 -19.72 6.46 9.88
N TRP A 90 -21.01 6.77 9.68
CA TRP A 90 -21.49 8.15 9.68
C TRP A 90 -21.32 8.86 11.03
N ALA A 91 -21.48 8.14 12.15
CA ALA A 91 -21.31 8.72 13.48
C ALA A 91 -19.86 9.16 13.73
N ALA A 92 -18.89 8.35 13.30
CA ALA A 92 -17.49 8.70 13.39
C ALA A 92 -17.12 9.93 12.53
N LEU A 93 -17.71 10.04 11.33
CA LEU A 93 -17.56 11.24 10.49
C LEU A 93 -18.18 12.47 11.15
N GLU A 94 -19.39 12.35 11.69
CA GLU A 94 -20.09 13.44 12.36
C GLU A 94 -19.31 13.95 13.59
N GLU A 95 -18.82 13.05 14.44
CA GLU A 95 -17.99 13.39 15.60
C GLU A 95 -16.70 14.13 15.19
N HIS A 96 -16.05 13.65 14.14
CA HIS A 96 -14.86 14.30 13.58
C HIS A 96 -15.17 15.71 13.08
N VAL A 97 -16.22 15.90 12.30
CA VAL A 97 -16.65 17.21 11.79
C VAL A 97 -16.95 18.16 12.95
N GLN A 98 -17.70 17.71 13.97
CA GLN A 98 -17.96 18.49 15.17
C GLN A 98 -16.66 18.85 15.91
N GLY A 99 -15.70 17.93 15.97
CA GLY A 99 -14.37 18.17 16.54
C GLY A 99 -13.61 19.26 15.81
N VAL A 100 -13.61 19.24 14.48
CA VAL A 100 -12.92 20.25 13.64
C VAL A 100 -13.56 21.65 13.73
N PHE A 101 -14.87 21.73 14.00
CA PHE A 101 -15.56 23.02 14.13
C PHE A 101 -15.48 23.65 15.51
N ARG A 102 -15.04 22.93 16.53
CA ARG A 102 -14.77 23.53 17.84
C ARG A 102 -13.46 24.29 17.82
N ASP A 103 -13.51 25.57 18.16
CA ASP A 103 -12.31 26.40 18.31
C ASP A 103 -11.39 25.77 19.37
N ASP A 104 -10.08 25.84 19.14
CA ASP A 104 -9.03 25.27 19.99
C ASP A 104 -9.12 23.74 20.25
N SER A 105 -9.90 23.02 19.46
CA SER A 105 -10.00 21.58 19.58
C SER A 105 -8.66 20.89 19.22
N PRO A 106 -8.23 19.87 19.99
CA PRO A 106 -7.05 19.06 19.63
C PRO A 106 -7.19 18.42 18.24
N VAL A 107 -8.41 18.03 17.83
CA VAL A 107 -8.69 17.49 16.51
C VAL A 107 -8.40 18.52 15.42
N LEU A 108 -8.92 19.75 15.56
CA LEU A 108 -8.67 20.82 14.58
C LEU A 108 -7.18 21.13 14.46
N ARG A 109 -6.46 21.25 15.59
CA ARG A 109 -5.02 21.53 15.56
C ARG A 109 -4.23 20.44 14.89
N PHE A 110 -4.52 19.17 15.20
CA PHE A 110 -3.84 18.02 14.59
C PHE A 110 -4.12 17.93 13.10
N GLU A 111 -5.38 17.96 12.68
CA GLU A 111 -5.78 17.86 11.28
C GLU A 111 -5.27 19.04 10.43
N SER A 112 -5.22 20.27 11.01
CA SER A 112 -4.61 21.41 10.31
C SER A 112 -3.12 21.22 10.07
N ALA A 113 -2.41 20.60 11.03
CA ALA A 113 -1.00 20.26 10.85
C ALA A 113 -0.82 19.12 9.83
N VAL A 114 -1.72 18.13 9.79
CA VAL A 114 -1.75 17.08 8.76
C VAL A 114 -1.91 17.68 7.36
N GLU A 115 -2.87 18.60 7.19
CA GLU A 115 -3.06 19.32 5.92
C GLU A 115 -1.78 20.06 5.49
N ALA A 116 -1.09 20.74 6.42
CA ALA A 116 0.17 21.41 6.11
C ALA A 116 1.26 20.40 5.69
N VAL A 117 1.35 19.23 6.32
CA VAL A 117 2.29 18.16 5.96
C VAL A 117 2.03 17.65 4.54
N ILE A 118 0.79 17.28 4.22
CA ILE A 118 0.47 16.65 2.92
C ILE A 118 0.43 17.67 1.76
N ALA A 119 0.17 18.94 2.06
CA ALA A 119 0.24 20.05 1.10
C ALA A 119 1.68 20.54 0.86
N GLY A 120 2.62 20.20 1.75
CA GLY A 120 3.98 20.74 1.71
C GLY A 120 4.09 22.19 2.18
N ASP A 121 3.14 22.66 2.98
CA ASP A 121 3.15 24.03 3.53
C ASP A 121 4.02 24.11 4.78
N VAL A 122 5.31 24.34 4.56
CA VAL A 122 6.33 24.44 5.63
C VAL A 122 6.03 25.63 6.57
N ALA A 123 5.51 26.72 6.03
CA ALA A 123 5.24 27.92 6.83
C ALA A 123 4.06 27.68 7.80
N ALA A 124 2.97 27.11 7.30
CA ALA A 124 1.82 26.73 8.12
C ALA A 124 2.21 25.65 9.15
N LEU A 125 3.03 24.65 8.75
CA LEU A 125 3.51 23.62 9.68
C LEU A 125 4.34 24.24 10.81
N LYS A 126 5.34 25.09 10.51
CA LYS A 126 6.16 25.77 11.51
C LYS A 126 5.33 26.65 12.45
N SER A 127 4.35 27.38 11.91
CA SER A 127 3.42 28.19 12.70
C SER A 127 2.60 27.31 13.66
N SER A 128 2.06 26.20 13.17
CA SER A 128 1.28 25.26 13.97
C SER A 128 2.09 24.63 15.09
N LEU A 129 3.33 24.21 14.82
CA LEU A 129 4.25 23.61 15.80
C LEU A 129 4.72 24.66 16.85
N HIS A 130 4.93 25.91 16.44
CA HIS A 130 5.29 26.98 17.36
C HIS A 130 4.14 27.31 18.33
N ALA A 131 2.92 27.38 17.80
CA ALA A 131 1.73 27.65 18.60
C ALA A 131 1.34 26.47 19.51
N ASN A 132 1.62 25.23 19.08
CA ASN A 132 1.19 24.00 19.74
C ASN A 132 2.31 22.94 19.69
N PRO A 133 3.36 23.06 20.52
CA PRO A 133 4.49 22.12 20.52
C PRO A 133 4.09 20.65 20.82
N GLU A 134 2.96 20.48 21.52
CA GLU A 134 2.40 19.14 21.80
C GLU A 134 2.03 18.34 20.55
N LEU A 135 1.85 18.98 19.38
CA LEU A 135 1.57 18.33 18.10
C LEU A 135 2.67 17.34 17.69
N LEU A 136 3.92 17.55 18.12
CA LEU A 136 5.03 16.62 17.86
C LEU A 136 4.82 15.24 18.47
N ARG A 137 4.00 15.13 19.52
CA ARG A 137 3.65 13.87 20.20
C ARG A 137 2.18 13.51 20.05
N ALA A 138 1.38 14.41 19.49
CA ALA A 138 -0.03 14.15 19.23
C ALA A 138 -0.19 13.00 18.24
N ARG A 139 -1.32 12.33 18.33
CA ARG A 139 -1.66 11.16 17.51
C ARG A 139 -3.04 11.33 16.93
N SER A 140 -3.23 10.82 15.69
CA SER A 140 -4.55 10.74 15.08
C SER A 140 -5.52 10.00 16.01
N THR A 141 -6.69 10.56 16.19
CA THR A 141 -7.80 9.96 16.94
C THR A 141 -8.95 9.55 16.02
N ARG A 142 -8.76 9.67 14.71
CA ARG A 142 -9.75 9.33 13.70
C ARG A 142 -10.13 7.86 13.79
N VAL A 143 -11.42 7.59 13.80
CA VAL A 143 -11.96 6.23 13.80
C VAL A 143 -12.26 5.81 12.37
N THR A 144 -11.42 4.92 11.84
CA THR A 144 -11.49 4.43 10.45
C THR A 144 -12.23 3.10 10.35
N HIS A 145 -12.50 2.65 9.13
CA HIS A 145 -13.05 1.32 8.87
C HIS A 145 -11.96 0.23 8.74
N PHE A 146 -10.70 0.57 8.89
CA PHE A 146 -9.57 -0.37 8.86
C PHE A 146 -9.42 -1.11 10.20
N ASP A 147 -8.53 -2.09 10.25
CA ASP A 147 -8.17 -2.81 11.47
C ASP A 147 -6.67 -2.60 11.77
N PRO A 148 -6.34 -2.05 12.93
CA PRO A 148 -7.22 -1.50 13.96
C PRO A 148 -7.91 -0.19 13.53
N PRO A 149 -9.07 0.15 14.10
CA PRO A 149 -9.85 1.30 13.63
C PRO A 149 -9.24 2.67 13.96
N VAL A 150 -8.31 2.74 14.90
CA VAL A 150 -7.60 3.98 15.26
C VAL A 150 -6.11 3.74 15.08
N HIS A 151 -5.53 4.36 14.05
CA HIS A 151 -4.13 4.13 13.69
C HIS A 151 -3.13 4.80 14.63
N ARG A 152 -3.51 5.82 15.38
CA ARG A 152 -2.63 6.58 16.28
C ARG A 152 -1.37 7.11 15.59
N ALA A 153 -1.49 7.45 14.30
CA ALA A 153 -0.40 8.02 13.52
C ALA A 153 0.05 9.38 14.09
N THR A 154 1.36 9.63 14.09
CA THR A 154 1.92 10.96 14.36
C THR A 154 2.02 11.76 13.05
N LEU A 155 2.30 13.06 13.13
CA LEU A 155 2.50 13.89 11.92
C LEU A 155 3.59 13.32 10.99
N LEU A 156 4.64 12.68 11.55
CA LEU A 156 5.71 12.08 10.76
C LEU A 156 5.24 10.88 9.93
N HIS A 157 4.23 10.12 10.38
CA HIS A 157 3.67 9.01 9.59
C HIS A 157 2.98 9.50 8.31
N TYR A 158 2.42 10.71 8.30
CA TYR A 158 1.82 11.28 7.08
C TYR A 158 2.87 11.58 6.00
N VAL A 159 4.15 11.79 6.38
CA VAL A 159 5.26 11.90 5.41
C VAL A 159 5.49 10.60 4.65
N ALA A 160 5.27 9.43 5.29
CA ALA A 160 5.36 8.13 4.65
C ALA A 160 4.25 7.90 3.61
N ALA A 161 3.13 8.61 3.73
CA ALA A 161 1.95 8.47 2.87
C ALA A 161 1.50 7.01 2.71
N ASN A 162 1.56 6.24 3.82
CA ASN A 162 1.06 4.88 3.94
C ASN A 162 0.71 4.58 5.41
N GLY A 163 -0.32 3.77 5.63
CA GLY A 163 -0.83 3.47 6.97
C GLY A 163 -1.58 4.63 7.62
N VAL A 164 -1.93 5.64 6.85
CA VAL A 164 -2.83 6.75 7.19
C VAL A 164 -4.02 6.71 6.25
N GLU A 165 -4.99 7.58 6.46
CA GLU A 165 -6.21 7.62 5.63
C GLU A 165 -5.86 7.80 4.15
N GLY A 166 -6.53 7.06 3.26
CA GLY A 166 -6.18 6.99 1.82
C GLY A 166 -6.17 8.34 1.14
N TYR A 167 -7.13 9.22 1.44
CA TYR A 167 -7.19 10.55 0.83
C TYR A 167 -6.10 11.51 1.35
N HIS A 168 -5.46 11.21 2.49
CA HIS A 168 -4.28 11.88 3.04
C HIS A 168 -2.95 11.30 2.53
N GLN A 169 -2.97 10.16 1.83
CA GLN A 169 -1.76 9.55 1.27
C GLN A 169 -1.25 10.36 0.08
N LYS A 170 -0.60 11.47 0.38
CA LYS A 170 -0.04 12.42 -0.60
C LYS A 170 1.40 12.74 -0.22
N THR A 171 2.25 12.89 -1.23
CA THR A 171 3.64 13.27 -1.04
C THR A 171 3.94 14.55 -1.82
N PRO A 172 4.11 15.70 -1.14
CA PRO A 172 4.52 16.93 -1.79
C PRO A 172 5.98 16.83 -2.25
N ARG A 173 6.34 17.59 -3.28
CA ARG A 173 7.73 17.58 -3.81
C ARG A 173 8.79 17.98 -2.78
N ASN A 174 8.42 18.79 -1.81
CA ASN A 174 9.26 19.21 -0.70
C ASN A 174 9.08 18.38 0.58
N ALA A 175 8.60 17.13 0.48
CA ALA A 175 8.38 16.24 1.62
C ALA A 175 9.63 16.05 2.49
N VAL A 176 10.83 16.14 1.91
CA VAL A 176 12.10 16.11 2.66
C VAL A 176 12.21 17.31 3.60
N GLU A 177 11.85 18.50 3.16
CA GLU A 177 11.85 19.72 4.01
C GLU A 177 10.79 19.62 5.12
N ILE A 178 9.62 19.07 4.81
CA ILE A 178 8.56 18.80 5.80
C ILE A 178 9.06 17.80 6.86
N ALA A 179 9.68 16.69 6.46
CA ALA A 179 10.25 15.72 7.38
C ALA A 179 11.31 16.35 8.29
N LYS A 180 12.25 17.10 7.72
CA LYS A 180 13.27 17.84 8.50
C LYS A 180 12.64 18.80 9.47
N THR A 181 11.63 19.57 9.06
CA THR A 181 10.93 20.53 9.93
C THR A 181 10.35 19.83 11.17
N LEU A 182 9.72 18.64 10.99
CA LEU A 182 9.18 17.86 12.11
C LEU A 182 10.29 17.31 13.01
N LEU A 183 11.34 16.74 12.42
CA LEU A 183 12.44 16.09 13.14
C LEU A 183 13.32 17.10 13.89
N GLU A 184 13.65 18.23 13.28
CA GLU A 184 14.36 19.34 13.93
C GLU A 184 13.58 19.95 15.08
N ALA A 185 12.24 19.96 14.99
CA ALA A 185 11.38 20.39 16.09
C ALA A 185 11.25 19.34 17.22
N GLY A 186 11.80 18.13 17.05
CA GLY A 186 11.84 17.07 18.07
C GLY A 186 10.77 15.98 17.91
N ALA A 187 10.24 15.76 16.71
CA ALA A 187 9.38 14.62 16.47
C ALA A 187 10.16 13.30 16.70
N GLU A 188 9.54 12.32 17.36
CA GLU A 188 10.12 11.02 17.60
C GLU A 188 10.17 10.23 16.29
N VAL A 189 11.39 9.99 15.77
CA VAL A 189 11.59 9.37 14.45
C VAL A 189 11.08 7.93 14.37
N ASP A 190 11.17 7.17 15.45
CA ASP A 190 10.73 5.78 15.55
C ASP A 190 9.42 5.61 16.35
N ALA A 191 8.62 6.69 16.49
CA ALA A 191 7.29 6.57 17.05
C ALA A 191 6.49 5.48 16.33
N LEU A 192 5.78 4.64 17.09
CA LEU A 192 4.97 3.55 16.53
C LEU A 192 3.53 3.99 16.34
N ALA A 193 2.92 3.59 15.24
CA ALA A 193 1.50 3.74 14.96
C ALA A 193 0.86 2.36 14.71
N ASP A 194 -0.43 2.25 14.99
CA ASP A 194 -1.18 1.00 14.92
C ASP A 194 -1.80 0.85 13.53
N MET A 195 -1.32 -0.10 12.72
CA MET A 195 -1.82 -0.32 11.36
C MET A 195 -1.47 -1.72 10.86
N TYR A 196 -2.24 -2.24 9.91
CA TYR A 196 -1.99 -3.53 9.27
C TYR A 196 -1.77 -4.70 10.24
N GLY A 197 -2.47 -4.69 11.38
CA GLY A 197 -2.36 -5.71 12.42
C GLY A 197 -1.04 -5.69 13.21
N GLY A 198 -0.29 -4.58 13.18
CA GLY A 198 0.97 -4.42 13.88
C GLY A 198 1.26 -2.99 14.32
N HIS A 199 2.47 -2.79 14.83
CA HIS A 199 2.98 -1.48 15.24
C HIS A 199 4.17 -1.12 14.36
N TYR A 200 4.08 0.00 13.65
CA TYR A 200 5.07 0.39 12.65
C TYR A 200 5.57 1.82 12.87
N ALA A 201 6.88 1.99 12.71
CA ALA A 201 7.50 3.30 12.61
C ALA A 201 7.34 3.89 11.20
N THR A 202 7.71 5.14 11.04
CA THR A 202 7.61 5.84 9.74
C THR A 202 8.45 5.20 8.64
N LEU A 203 9.68 4.74 8.94
CA LEU A 203 10.61 4.24 7.93
C LEU A 203 10.10 3.00 7.15
N PRO A 204 9.63 1.90 7.79
CA PRO A 204 9.08 0.77 7.04
C PRO A 204 7.81 1.15 6.24
N MET A 205 7.00 2.09 6.72
CA MET A 205 5.83 2.59 5.98
C MET A 205 6.23 3.43 4.77
N LEU A 206 7.26 4.26 4.91
CA LEU A 206 7.84 5.04 3.81
C LEU A 206 8.28 4.13 2.64
N VAL A 207 9.02 3.05 2.95
CA VAL A 207 9.56 2.15 1.92
C VAL A 207 8.56 1.12 1.41
N SER A 208 7.32 1.13 1.90
CA SER A 208 6.19 0.38 1.33
C SER A 208 5.27 1.27 0.47
N SER A 209 5.47 2.59 0.46
CA SER A 209 4.57 3.56 -0.16
C SER A 209 4.93 3.88 -1.60
N CYS A 210 3.93 3.84 -2.49
CA CYS A 210 4.11 4.27 -3.87
C CYS A 210 4.14 5.80 -4.03
N HIS A 211 3.60 6.57 -3.09
CA HIS A 211 3.49 8.02 -3.20
C HIS A 211 4.85 8.72 -3.16
N PRO A 212 5.72 8.51 -2.14
CA PRO A 212 7.06 9.09 -2.14
C PRO A 212 7.96 8.53 -3.26
N ALA A 213 7.75 7.27 -3.68
CA ALA A 213 8.46 6.69 -4.82
C ALA A 213 8.09 7.41 -6.14
N LYS A 214 6.80 7.59 -6.42
CA LYS A 214 6.31 8.33 -7.61
C LYS A 214 6.73 9.81 -7.59
N ALA A 215 6.79 10.42 -6.40
CA ALA A 215 7.27 11.79 -6.24
C ALA A 215 8.80 11.93 -6.40
N GLY A 216 9.55 10.81 -6.49
CA GLY A 216 11.01 10.81 -6.64
C GLY A 216 11.77 11.20 -5.38
N VAL A 217 11.13 11.18 -4.21
CA VAL A 217 11.73 11.64 -2.94
C VAL A 217 11.95 10.53 -1.92
N GLN A 218 11.58 9.28 -2.24
CA GLN A 218 11.62 8.15 -1.30
C GLN A 218 13.03 7.92 -0.73
N VAL A 219 14.05 7.86 -1.58
CA VAL A 219 15.45 7.66 -1.15
C VAL A 219 15.93 8.81 -0.27
N ALA A 220 15.65 10.05 -0.64
CA ALA A 220 16.04 11.21 0.15
C ALA A 220 15.34 11.25 1.52
N LEU A 221 14.10 10.77 1.59
CA LEU A 221 13.37 10.61 2.86
C LEU A 221 13.96 9.48 3.72
N VAL A 222 14.38 8.35 3.11
CA VAL A 222 15.12 7.28 3.82
C VAL A 222 16.38 7.87 4.46
N ASP A 223 17.20 8.57 3.67
CA ASP A 223 18.43 9.20 4.17
C ASP A 223 18.11 10.19 5.31
N THR A 224 17.10 11.03 5.13
CA THR A 224 16.69 12.01 6.16
C THR A 224 16.26 11.33 7.46
N LEU A 225 15.38 10.33 7.42
CA LEU A 225 14.94 9.62 8.63
C LEU A 225 16.13 8.97 9.35
N VAL A 226 17.05 8.34 8.60
CA VAL A 226 18.24 7.70 9.18
C VAL A 226 19.22 8.72 9.74
N ASP A 227 19.41 9.89 9.12
CA ASP A 227 20.22 11.00 9.66
C ASP A 227 19.70 11.48 11.03
N PHE A 228 18.41 11.39 11.26
CA PHE A 228 17.76 11.71 12.53
C PHE A 228 17.61 10.48 13.46
N GLY A 229 18.28 9.37 13.15
CA GLY A 229 18.38 8.21 14.04
C GLY A 229 17.30 7.15 13.86
N ALA A 230 16.57 7.13 12.74
CA ALA A 230 15.64 6.04 12.44
C ALA A 230 16.37 4.70 12.44
N ALA A 231 15.75 3.69 13.05
CA ALA A 231 16.30 2.33 13.06
C ALA A 231 16.21 1.70 11.66
N VAL A 232 17.35 1.37 11.08
CA VAL A 232 17.44 0.68 9.77
C VAL A 232 17.09 -0.81 9.88
N GLU A 233 17.15 -1.37 11.08
CA GLU A 233 16.81 -2.75 11.39
C GLU A 233 15.39 -2.84 11.97
N ALA A 234 14.81 -4.05 11.89
CA ALA A 234 13.49 -4.32 12.41
C ALA A 234 13.35 -3.96 13.89
N ARG A 235 12.30 -3.21 14.23
CA ARG A 235 11.85 -3.02 15.61
C ARG A 235 10.58 -3.85 15.83
N GLY A 236 10.70 -4.96 16.55
CA GLY A 236 9.60 -5.89 16.80
C GLY A 236 9.47 -6.99 15.73
N SER A 237 8.40 -7.76 15.82
CA SER A 237 8.14 -8.96 15.00
C SER A 237 6.98 -8.80 14.02
N ALA A 238 6.46 -7.59 13.84
CA ALA A 238 5.38 -7.34 12.90
C ALA A 238 5.84 -7.59 11.46
N LYS A 239 4.91 -7.99 10.59
CA LYS A 239 5.15 -8.46 9.22
C LYS A 239 6.03 -7.52 8.39
N TRP A 240 5.85 -6.22 8.53
CA TRP A 240 6.55 -5.18 7.78
C TRP A 240 7.55 -4.38 8.64
N SER A 241 8.02 -4.94 9.75
CA SER A 241 8.91 -4.23 10.68
C SER A 241 10.34 -4.04 10.18
N SER A 242 10.81 -4.90 9.24
CA SER A 242 12.13 -4.76 8.62
C SER A 242 12.06 -3.81 7.41
N PRO A 243 12.67 -2.61 7.48
CA PRO A 243 12.64 -1.68 6.35
C PRO A 243 13.22 -2.28 5.06
N LEU A 244 14.35 -3.00 5.13
CA LEU A 244 14.97 -3.62 3.97
C LEU A 244 14.05 -4.65 3.30
N MET A 245 13.52 -5.60 4.08
CA MET A 245 12.63 -6.63 3.53
C MET A 245 11.33 -6.04 3.01
N THR A 246 10.83 -4.98 3.65
CA THR A 246 9.65 -4.26 3.20
C THR A 246 9.91 -3.57 1.86
N ALA A 247 11.01 -2.83 1.72
CA ALA A 247 11.38 -2.19 0.45
C ALA A 247 11.48 -3.23 -0.69
N LEU A 248 12.11 -4.38 -0.43
CA LEU A 248 12.23 -5.47 -1.40
C LEU A 248 10.86 -6.08 -1.74
N ALA A 249 10.02 -6.37 -0.77
CA ALA A 249 8.69 -6.95 -1.01
C ALA A 249 7.78 -6.02 -1.82
N PHE A 250 7.90 -4.70 -1.63
CA PHE A 250 7.14 -3.72 -2.41
C PHE A 250 7.81 -3.27 -3.72
N GLY A 251 8.98 -3.84 -4.07
CA GLY A 251 9.64 -3.59 -5.34
C GLY A 251 10.46 -2.28 -5.40
N TYR A 252 10.74 -1.65 -4.27
CA TYR A 252 11.50 -0.37 -4.20
C TYR A 252 12.98 -0.62 -4.05
N ARG A 253 13.63 -1.04 -5.14
CA ARG A 253 15.06 -1.38 -5.18
C ARG A 253 15.96 -0.25 -4.71
N ASP A 254 15.73 0.98 -5.18
CA ASP A 254 16.58 2.12 -4.82
C ASP A 254 16.51 2.46 -3.33
N ALA A 255 15.34 2.31 -2.72
CA ALA A 255 15.16 2.44 -1.27
C ALA A 255 15.86 1.30 -0.51
N ALA A 256 15.78 0.05 -1.00
CA ALA A 256 16.48 -1.08 -0.42
C ALA A 256 18.00 -0.88 -0.46
N GLU A 257 18.56 -0.44 -1.59
CA GLU A 257 19.99 -0.12 -1.72
C GLU A 257 20.39 1.07 -0.83
N ALA A 258 19.52 2.08 -0.68
CA ALA A 258 19.75 3.18 0.26
C ALA A 258 19.84 2.67 1.71
N LEU A 259 18.91 1.82 2.12
CA LEU A 259 18.94 1.21 3.46
C LEU A 259 20.24 0.42 3.70
N VAL A 260 20.70 -0.35 2.71
CA VAL A 260 21.97 -1.08 2.83
C VAL A 260 23.16 -0.13 2.94
N ARG A 261 23.21 0.94 2.14
CA ARG A 261 24.25 1.99 2.29
C ARG A 261 24.23 2.65 3.67
N ARG A 262 23.05 2.70 4.30
CA ARG A 262 22.82 3.25 5.65
C ARG A 262 23.01 2.22 6.77
N GLY A 263 23.47 1.00 6.45
CA GLY A 263 23.85 -0.01 7.44
C GLY A 263 22.85 -1.13 7.67
N ALA A 264 21.78 -1.25 6.87
CA ALA A 264 20.90 -2.41 6.92
C ALA A 264 21.65 -3.68 6.51
N ARG A 265 21.50 -4.74 7.29
CA ARG A 265 22.26 -6.00 7.09
C ARG A 265 21.61 -6.86 6.01
N VAL A 266 22.47 -7.46 5.19
CA VAL A 266 22.08 -8.47 4.19
C VAL A 266 22.46 -9.84 4.77
N ASP A 267 21.70 -10.29 5.74
CA ASP A 267 21.97 -11.50 6.54
C ASP A 267 21.08 -12.69 6.20
N SER A 268 20.24 -12.58 5.18
CA SER A 268 19.40 -13.66 4.70
C SER A 268 19.53 -13.87 3.19
N ILE A 269 19.32 -15.12 2.74
CA ILE A 269 19.29 -15.46 1.31
C ILE A 269 18.20 -14.65 0.58
N ALA A 270 17.09 -14.35 1.24
CA ALA A 270 15.99 -13.57 0.68
C ALA A 270 16.42 -12.12 0.41
N ALA A 271 17.10 -11.47 1.35
CA ALA A 271 17.64 -10.13 1.16
C ALA A 271 18.70 -10.10 0.06
N ALA A 272 19.64 -11.07 0.07
CA ALA A 272 20.67 -11.19 -0.97
C ALA A 272 20.04 -11.40 -2.35
N ALA A 273 19.01 -12.24 -2.45
CA ALA A 273 18.30 -12.53 -3.70
C ALA A 273 17.53 -11.31 -4.23
N GLY A 274 16.80 -10.59 -3.36
CA GLY A 274 16.09 -9.37 -3.75
C GLY A 274 16.99 -8.23 -4.22
N LEU A 275 18.22 -8.15 -3.67
CA LEU A 275 19.24 -7.18 -4.05
C LEU A 275 20.10 -7.62 -5.25
N GLY A 276 19.92 -8.83 -5.79
CA GLY A 276 20.73 -9.34 -6.90
C GLY A 276 22.15 -9.76 -6.52
N ARG A 277 22.41 -10.05 -5.24
CA ARG A 277 23.75 -10.42 -4.74
C ARG A 277 23.97 -11.91 -4.90
N LEU A 278 24.27 -12.36 -6.13
CA LEU A 278 24.42 -13.77 -6.51
C LEU A 278 25.40 -14.53 -5.61
N VAL A 279 26.57 -13.96 -5.35
CA VAL A 279 27.62 -14.62 -4.53
C VAL A 279 27.14 -14.85 -3.10
N ASP A 280 26.47 -13.88 -2.49
CA ASP A 280 25.92 -14.01 -1.14
C ASP A 280 24.77 -15.01 -1.12
N ALA A 281 23.87 -14.96 -2.11
CA ALA A 281 22.77 -15.90 -2.24
C ALA A 281 23.28 -17.35 -2.38
N ALA A 282 24.29 -17.59 -3.22
CA ALA A 282 24.91 -18.91 -3.40
C ALA A 282 25.55 -19.43 -2.09
N ARG A 283 26.26 -18.56 -1.37
CA ARG A 283 26.89 -18.89 -0.09
C ARG A 283 25.86 -19.26 0.96
N MET A 284 24.72 -18.57 1.01
CA MET A 284 23.66 -18.80 2.02
C MET A 284 22.74 -19.97 1.66
N LEU A 285 22.72 -20.42 0.40
CA LEU A 285 21.77 -21.39 -0.11
C LEU A 285 21.79 -22.71 0.66
N THR A 286 22.98 -23.22 1.02
CA THR A 286 23.15 -24.51 1.68
C THR A 286 22.65 -24.55 3.12
N THR A 287 22.58 -23.41 3.79
CA THR A 287 22.17 -23.28 5.19
C THR A 287 20.78 -22.67 5.37
N ALA A 288 20.21 -22.12 4.29
CA ALA A 288 18.90 -21.51 4.34
C ALA A 288 17.78 -22.55 4.49
N ASP A 289 16.80 -22.26 5.33
CA ASP A 289 15.60 -23.08 5.46
C ASP A 289 14.73 -23.02 4.20
N PRO A 290 13.80 -23.97 3.99
CA PRO A 290 12.97 -24.03 2.78
C PRO A 290 12.10 -22.80 2.56
N LEU A 291 11.61 -22.14 3.62
CA LEU A 291 10.78 -20.93 3.51
C LEU A 291 11.62 -19.75 3.05
N SER A 292 12.82 -19.58 3.60
CA SER A 292 13.76 -18.53 3.21
C SER A 292 14.25 -18.69 1.76
N ARG A 293 14.50 -19.94 1.29
CA ARG A 293 14.84 -20.21 -0.11
C ARG A 293 13.69 -19.87 -1.06
N HIS A 294 12.47 -20.28 -0.70
CA HIS A 294 11.31 -19.93 -1.52
C HIS A 294 11.04 -18.42 -1.55
N ARG A 295 11.22 -17.71 -0.43
CA ARG A 295 11.17 -16.24 -0.38
C ARG A 295 12.24 -15.61 -1.28
N ALA A 296 13.43 -16.19 -1.33
CA ALA A 296 14.49 -15.74 -2.23
C ALA A 296 14.10 -15.89 -3.70
N LEU A 297 13.45 -17.01 -4.09
CA LEU A 297 12.94 -17.21 -5.45
C LEU A 297 11.87 -16.14 -5.81
N ALA A 298 10.92 -15.89 -4.91
CA ALA A 298 9.88 -14.90 -5.11
C ALA A 298 10.48 -13.49 -5.33
N LEU A 299 11.43 -13.07 -4.48
CA LEU A 299 12.08 -11.77 -4.58
C LEU A 299 13.00 -11.66 -5.80
N ALA A 300 13.79 -12.72 -6.10
CA ALA A 300 14.65 -12.72 -7.29
C ALA A 300 13.81 -12.60 -8.58
N ALA A 301 12.65 -13.26 -8.62
CA ALA A 301 11.73 -13.19 -9.75
C ALA A 301 11.09 -11.78 -9.87
N GLN A 302 10.66 -11.20 -8.75
CA GLN A 302 10.07 -9.86 -8.69
C GLN A 302 11.06 -8.77 -9.12
N HIS A 303 12.35 -8.93 -8.79
CA HIS A 303 13.40 -7.95 -9.10
C HIS A 303 14.20 -8.26 -10.37
N GLY A 304 13.89 -9.34 -11.10
CA GLY A 304 14.48 -9.67 -12.39
C GLY A 304 15.89 -10.27 -12.33
N HIS A 305 16.28 -10.89 -11.21
CA HIS A 305 17.63 -11.43 -11.02
C HIS A 305 17.75 -12.85 -11.59
N LEU A 306 17.90 -12.94 -12.92
CA LEU A 306 17.87 -14.19 -13.71
C LEU A 306 18.80 -15.27 -13.16
N ASP A 307 20.04 -14.92 -12.84
CA ASP A 307 21.05 -15.92 -12.40
C ASP A 307 20.70 -16.48 -11.01
N ILE A 308 20.08 -15.66 -10.14
CA ILE A 308 19.64 -16.12 -8.82
C ILE A 308 18.38 -17.00 -8.97
N VAL A 309 17.45 -16.64 -9.85
CA VAL A 309 16.31 -17.50 -10.17
C VAL A 309 16.81 -18.87 -10.69
N ARG A 310 17.79 -18.89 -11.62
CA ARG A 310 18.40 -20.13 -12.10
C ARG A 310 19.03 -20.93 -10.97
N LEU A 311 19.85 -20.30 -10.13
CA LEU A 311 20.50 -20.93 -8.98
C LEU A 311 19.48 -21.62 -8.06
N LEU A 312 18.36 -20.95 -7.74
CA LEU A 312 17.34 -21.47 -6.84
C LEU A 312 16.54 -22.63 -7.48
N LEU A 313 16.19 -22.51 -8.76
CA LEU A 313 15.52 -23.57 -9.50
C LEU A 313 16.44 -24.81 -9.67
N ASP A 314 17.74 -24.63 -9.91
CA ASP A 314 18.74 -25.72 -9.96
C ASP A 314 18.91 -26.39 -8.58
N ALA A 315 18.66 -25.67 -7.50
CA ALA A 315 18.64 -26.20 -6.13
C ALA A 315 17.29 -26.90 -5.76
N GLY A 316 16.35 -26.97 -6.70
CA GLY A 316 15.10 -27.71 -6.53
C GLY A 316 13.94 -26.88 -5.95
N GLU A 317 14.01 -25.55 -5.96
CA GLU A 317 12.87 -24.74 -5.58
C GLU A 317 11.75 -24.87 -6.62
N ASP A 318 10.50 -25.06 -6.13
CA ASP A 318 9.32 -25.23 -6.97
C ASP A 318 8.76 -23.88 -7.41
N PRO A 319 8.73 -23.55 -8.72
CA PRO A 319 8.20 -22.30 -9.25
C PRO A 319 6.67 -22.17 -9.11
N ASN A 320 5.97 -23.24 -8.73
CA ASN A 320 4.51 -23.31 -8.69
C ASN A 320 3.91 -23.01 -7.31
N ARG A 321 4.73 -22.91 -6.29
CA ARG A 321 4.26 -22.52 -4.95
C ARG A 321 3.86 -21.06 -4.92
N TYR A 322 2.77 -20.76 -4.21
CA TYR A 322 2.45 -19.38 -3.86
C TYR A 322 3.55 -18.77 -3.01
N ASN A 323 3.84 -17.50 -3.25
CA ASN A 323 4.85 -16.77 -2.54
C ASN A 323 4.60 -16.79 -1.02
N PRO A 324 5.64 -16.70 -0.19
CA PRO A 324 5.48 -16.69 1.26
C PRO A 324 4.73 -15.45 1.76
N ASP A 325 4.11 -15.58 2.92
CA ASP A 325 3.50 -14.44 3.61
C ASP A 325 4.49 -13.27 3.75
N GLY A 326 4.02 -12.05 3.49
CA GLY A 326 4.87 -10.87 3.39
C GLY A 326 5.54 -10.64 2.03
N ASN A 327 5.31 -11.51 1.03
CA ASN A 327 5.85 -11.38 -0.33
C ASN A 327 4.80 -11.65 -1.41
N HIS A 328 3.64 -10.99 -1.33
CA HIS A 328 2.55 -11.22 -2.27
C HIS A 328 2.08 -12.68 -2.28
N ALA A 329 1.73 -13.20 -1.11
CA ALA A 329 1.33 -14.60 -0.88
C ALA A 329 0.14 -15.09 -1.74
N HIS A 330 -0.56 -14.17 -2.36
CA HIS A 330 -1.65 -14.49 -3.29
C HIS A 330 -1.19 -14.94 -4.69
N SER A 331 0.09 -14.83 -5.02
CA SER A 331 0.64 -15.03 -6.37
C SER A 331 1.87 -15.92 -6.35
N THR A 332 2.31 -16.40 -7.52
CA THR A 332 3.51 -17.22 -7.70
C THR A 332 4.70 -16.36 -8.17
N PRO A 333 5.94 -16.87 -8.16
CA PRO A 333 7.09 -16.19 -8.75
C PRO A 333 6.88 -15.73 -10.21
N LEU A 334 6.16 -16.54 -11.02
CA LEU A 334 5.86 -16.18 -12.41
C LEU A 334 4.95 -14.94 -12.48
N HIS A 335 3.91 -14.84 -11.66
CA HIS A 335 3.06 -13.65 -11.61
C HIS A 335 3.89 -12.39 -11.30
N GLN A 336 4.81 -12.48 -10.35
CA GLN A 336 5.64 -11.34 -9.96
C GLN A 336 6.62 -10.93 -11.07
N ALA A 337 7.27 -11.89 -11.73
CA ALA A 337 8.14 -11.64 -12.88
C ALA A 337 7.39 -10.95 -14.04
N VAL A 338 6.17 -11.44 -14.32
CA VAL A 338 5.28 -10.88 -15.34
C VAL A 338 4.86 -9.45 -14.99
N TRP A 339 4.36 -9.23 -13.78
CA TRP A 339 3.94 -7.90 -13.33
C TRP A 339 5.06 -6.87 -13.41
N ALA A 340 6.25 -7.25 -12.94
CA ALA A 340 7.43 -6.40 -12.98
C ALA A 340 8.01 -6.21 -14.41
N GLY A 341 7.59 -7.02 -15.40
CA GLY A 341 8.04 -6.90 -16.78
C GLY A 341 9.38 -7.62 -17.06
N HIS A 342 9.74 -8.60 -16.24
CA HIS A 342 11.00 -9.33 -16.36
C HIS A 342 10.88 -10.54 -17.31
N GLY A 343 10.83 -10.27 -18.63
CA GLY A 343 10.59 -11.28 -19.65
C GLY A 343 11.56 -12.46 -19.59
N ALA A 344 12.86 -12.24 -19.44
CA ALA A 344 13.86 -13.30 -19.35
C ALA A 344 13.65 -14.23 -18.13
N VAL A 345 13.21 -13.66 -17.00
CA VAL A 345 12.88 -14.44 -15.80
C VAL A 345 11.59 -15.22 -16.01
N ALA A 346 10.57 -14.59 -16.62
CA ALA A 346 9.32 -15.28 -16.95
C ALA A 346 9.58 -16.48 -17.89
N GLN A 347 10.41 -16.30 -18.91
CA GLN A 347 10.83 -17.38 -19.82
C GLN A 347 11.52 -18.53 -19.06
N LEU A 348 12.53 -18.21 -18.24
CA LEU A 348 13.23 -19.21 -17.45
C LEU A 348 12.28 -19.98 -16.51
N LEU A 349 11.36 -19.28 -15.85
CA LEU A 349 10.37 -19.95 -14.99
C LEU A 349 9.49 -20.94 -15.77
N VAL A 350 9.01 -20.55 -16.98
CA VAL A 350 8.22 -21.42 -17.86
C VAL A 350 9.04 -22.62 -18.32
N GLU A 351 10.28 -22.42 -18.79
CA GLU A 351 11.22 -23.48 -19.20
C GLU A 351 11.50 -24.50 -18.07
N ARG A 352 11.41 -24.02 -16.82
CA ARG A 352 11.61 -24.84 -15.62
C ARG A 352 10.31 -25.36 -15.01
N GLY A 353 9.21 -25.34 -15.76
CA GLY A 353 7.96 -25.99 -15.40
C GLY A 353 6.99 -25.14 -14.58
N ALA A 354 7.11 -23.81 -14.63
CA ALA A 354 6.07 -22.96 -14.05
C ALA A 354 4.76 -23.14 -14.81
N ARG A 355 3.69 -23.47 -14.10
CA ARG A 355 2.35 -23.67 -14.65
C ARG A 355 1.76 -22.31 -15.04
N LEU A 356 1.13 -22.29 -16.20
CA LEU A 356 0.59 -21.08 -16.82
C LEU A 356 -0.88 -20.79 -16.43
N ASP A 357 -1.53 -21.78 -15.80
CA ASP A 357 -2.95 -21.78 -15.43
C ASP A 357 -3.21 -21.50 -13.93
N ILE A 358 -2.18 -21.32 -13.12
CA ILE A 358 -2.34 -20.98 -11.71
C ILE A 358 -2.97 -19.57 -11.62
N GLN A 359 -4.09 -19.47 -10.94
CA GLN A 359 -4.75 -18.21 -10.65
C GLN A 359 -4.23 -17.63 -9.34
N ASP A 360 -4.01 -16.31 -9.25
CA ASP A 360 -3.79 -15.67 -7.97
C ASP A 360 -5.03 -15.77 -7.06
N THR A 361 -4.83 -15.79 -5.75
CA THR A 361 -5.92 -16.06 -4.79
C THR A 361 -6.78 -14.83 -4.46
N ILE A 362 -6.42 -13.64 -4.93
CA ILE A 362 -7.16 -12.40 -4.67
C ILE A 362 -8.00 -12.00 -5.90
N TYR A 363 -7.35 -11.87 -7.05
CA TYR A 363 -7.98 -11.37 -8.27
C TYR A 363 -8.35 -12.49 -9.24
N ARG A 364 -7.95 -13.73 -8.92
CA ARG A 364 -8.13 -14.92 -9.77
C ARG A 364 -7.48 -14.79 -11.15
N GLY A 365 -6.52 -13.87 -11.29
CA GLY A 365 -5.80 -13.66 -12.55
C GLY A 365 -4.75 -14.74 -12.77
N THR A 366 -4.66 -15.27 -14.03
CA THR A 366 -3.53 -16.10 -14.46
C THR A 366 -2.31 -15.22 -14.77
N PRO A 367 -1.08 -15.79 -14.89
CA PRO A 367 0.08 -15.01 -15.35
C PRO A 367 -0.17 -14.27 -16.67
N LEU A 368 -0.90 -14.88 -17.61
CA LEU A 368 -1.29 -14.21 -18.85
C LEU A 368 -2.25 -13.05 -18.60
N GLY A 369 -3.27 -13.22 -17.77
CA GLY A 369 -4.18 -12.13 -17.39
C GLY A 369 -3.43 -10.96 -16.74
N TRP A 370 -2.42 -11.23 -15.91
CA TRP A 370 -1.56 -10.19 -15.33
C TRP A 370 -0.71 -9.48 -16.38
N ALA A 371 -0.21 -10.23 -17.40
CA ALA A 371 0.57 -9.65 -18.50
C ALA A 371 -0.28 -8.68 -19.33
N GLU A 372 -1.49 -9.08 -19.68
CA GLU A 372 -2.42 -8.27 -20.48
C GLU A 372 -2.89 -7.03 -19.70
N TYR A 373 -3.31 -7.20 -18.44
CA TYR A 373 -3.71 -6.08 -17.58
C TYR A 373 -2.57 -5.09 -17.35
N GLY A 374 -1.33 -5.59 -17.17
CA GLY A 374 -0.13 -4.77 -16.97
C GLY A 374 0.48 -4.20 -18.26
N GLY A 375 -0.12 -4.46 -19.45
CA GLY A 375 0.40 -4.00 -20.74
C GLY A 375 1.74 -4.62 -21.12
N ARG A 376 2.04 -5.85 -20.66
CA ARG A 376 3.31 -6.56 -20.91
C ARG A 376 3.21 -7.37 -22.20
N THR A 377 3.05 -6.71 -23.33
CA THR A 377 2.71 -7.31 -24.64
C THR A 377 3.66 -8.43 -25.04
N ASP A 378 4.98 -8.24 -24.90
CA ASP A 378 5.98 -9.25 -25.28
C ASP A 378 5.87 -10.52 -24.42
N ILE A 379 5.66 -10.32 -23.10
CA ILE A 379 5.48 -11.44 -22.17
C ILE A 379 4.15 -12.16 -22.43
N ALA A 380 3.07 -11.42 -22.70
CA ALA A 380 1.78 -11.98 -23.04
C ALA A 380 1.87 -12.85 -24.33
N THR A 381 2.55 -12.34 -25.36
CA THR A 381 2.80 -13.07 -26.60
C THR A 381 3.58 -14.37 -26.35
N TYR A 382 4.64 -14.31 -25.56
CA TYR A 382 5.41 -15.48 -25.18
C TYR A 382 4.55 -16.51 -24.43
N LEU A 383 3.80 -16.08 -23.41
CA LEU A 383 2.94 -16.95 -22.61
C LEU A 383 1.85 -17.63 -23.47
N ARG A 384 1.21 -16.89 -24.38
CA ARG A 384 0.22 -17.43 -25.31
C ARG A 384 0.82 -18.49 -26.24
N ALA A 385 2.02 -18.25 -26.76
CA ALA A 385 2.74 -19.20 -27.61
C ALA A 385 3.06 -20.55 -26.88
N HIS A 386 3.09 -20.51 -25.54
CA HIS A 386 3.29 -21.70 -24.69
C HIS A 386 1.97 -22.26 -24.12
N GLY A 387 0.82 -21.82 -24.63
CA GLY A 387 -0.48 -22.37 -24.26
C GLY A 387 -1.12 -21.74 -23.01
N ALA A 388 -0.64 -20.60 -22.53
CA ALA A 388 -1.29 -19.88 -21.44
C ALA A 388 -2.68 -19.39 -21.86
N ARG A 389 -3.60 -19.41 -20.89
CA ARG A 389 -4.98 -18.91 -21.02
C ARG A 389 -5.28 -17.90 -19.93
N THR A 390 -6.15 -16.95 -20.21
CA THR A 390 -6.72 -16.07 -19.19
C THR A 390 -7.73 -16.83 -18.32
N THR A 391 -8.15 -16.25 -17.20
CA THR A 391 -9.18 -16.87 -16.35
C THR A 391 -10.48 -17.10 -17.11
N ALA A 392 -10.91 -16.13 -17.91
CA ALA A 392 -12.13 -16.25 -18.72
C ALA A 392 -12.05 -17.44 -19.71
N GLU A 393 -10.89 -17.59 -20.37
CA GLU A 393 -10.63 -18.71 -21.31
C GLU A 393 -10.48 -20.08 -20.61
N LEU A 394 -10.25 -20.12 -19.29
CA LEU A 394 -10.21 -21.36 -18.52
C LEU A 394 -11.59 -21.81 -18.04
N GLU A 395 -12.54 -20.88 -17.93
CA GLU A 395 -13.92 -21.12 -17.48
C GLU A 395 -14.88 -21.46 -18.64
N GLU A 396 -14.46 -21.27 -19.90
CA GLU A 396 -15.13 -21.74 -21.12
C GLU A 396 -14.82 -23.23 -21.41
#